data_5da172e9e92bb11e9608427ba543a79d
#
_entry.id   5da172e9e92bb11e9608427ba543a79d
#
_cell.length_a   1.000
_cell.length_b   1.000
_cell.length_c   1.000
_cell.angle_alpha   90.00
_cell.angle_beta   90.00
_cell.angle_gamma   90.00
#
_symmetry.space_group_name_H-M   'P 1'
#
loop_
_entity.id
_entity.type
_entity.pdbx_description
1 polymer ?
#
loop_
_entity_poly.entity_id
_entity_poly.type
_entity_poly.pdbx_seq_one_letter_code
_entity_poly.pdbx_strand_id
1 'polypeptide(L)'
;MPTPLAHSGFALAVALAASPGKMPALRSTVALIFLANAADLDFVPGILSGHPVAYHHGASHSFLFAAVMAALVTAMVSRIEDVPRRFSAWAALAAASHPVLDWVTGEPGADVAKYGVALFWPSPVRYMSDTHVFGAYHIDTMGLIGGVLTLGAIVPLLRELGFVALTLGLAAVWRRVRAGMAFGAPPTEG
;
A
#
# COMPACT_ATOMS: atom_id res chain seq x y z
N MET A 1 9.21 1.88 8.96
CA MET A 1 8.14 1.88 7.94
C MET A 1 8.64 1.18 6.68
N PRO A 2 7.80 0.52 5.91
CA PRO A 2 8.18 -0.05 4.63
C PRO A 2 8.48 1.05 3.62
N THR A 3 9.23 0.68 2.57
CA THR A 3 9.46 1.62 1.45
C THR A 3 8.30 1.57 0.45
N PRO A 4 8.24 2.50 -0.52
CA PRO A 4 7.30 2.43 -1.62
C PRO A 4 7.32 1.11 -2.41
N LEU A 5 8.38 0.30 -2.25
CA LEU A 5 8.49 -1.02 -2.88
C LEU A 5 7.42 -2.00 -2.36
N ALA A 6 7.27 -2.11 -1.02
CA ALA A 6 6.27 -3.00 -0.42
C ALA A 6 4.84 -2.56 -0.77
N HIS A 7 4.55 -1.26 -0.67
CA HIS A 7 3.24 -0.68 -1.01
C HIS A 7 2.89 -0.89 -2.49
N SER A 8 3.83 -0.57 -3.39
CA SER A 8 3.64 -0.78 -4.84
C SER A 8 3.50 -2.24 -5.22
N GLY A 9 4.30 -3.12 -4.60
CA GLY A 9 4.25 -4.56 -4.81
C GLY A 9 2.91 -5.15 -4.40
N PHE A 10 2.37 -4.74 -3.24
CA PHE A 10 1.03 -5.14 -2.81
C PHE A 10 -0.05 -4.63 -3.77
N ALA A 11 0.01 -3.36 -4.19
CA ALA A 11 -0.95 -2.81 -5.15
C ALA A 11 -0.91 -3.53 -6.50
N LEU A 12 0.27 -3.94 -6.97
CA LEU A 12 0.41 -4.75 -8.17
C LEU A 12 -0.22 -6.14 -7.99
N ALA A 13 -0.05 -6.77 -6.83
CA ALA A 13 -0.72 -8.03 -6.50
C ALA A 13 -2.24 -7.88 -6.51
N VAL A 14 -2.77 -6.77 -5.95
CA VAL A 14 -4.20 -6.42 -6.01
C VAL A 14 -4.67 -6.26 -7.46
N ALA A 15 -3.93 -5.54 -8.32
CA ALA A 15 -4.26 -5.37 -9.73
C ALA A 15 -4.33 -6.71 -10.47
N LEU A 16 -3.37 -7.58 -10.22
CA LEU A 16 -3.33 -8.93 -10.78
C LEU A 16 -4.52 -9.78 -10.31
N ALA A 17 -4.83 -9.77 -9.01
CA ALA A 17 -5.96 -10.51 -8.44
C ALA A 17 -7.32 -10.00 -8.95
N ALA A 18 -7.43 -8.69 -9.21
CA ALA A 18 -8.64 -8.05 -9.75
C ALA A 18 -8.92 -8.42 -11.21
N SER A 19 -7.93 -8.95 -11.95
CA SER A 19 -7.99 -9.18 -13.41
C SER A 19 -7.76 -10.66 -13.77
N PRO A 20 -8.64 -11.60 -13.31
CA PRO A 20 -8.48 -13.01 -13.63
C PRO A 20 -8.61 -13.25 -15.14
N GLY A 21 -7.74 -14.09 -15.70
CA GLY A 21 -7.77 -14.49 -17.11
C GLY A 21 -7.26 -13.46 -18.12
N LYS A 22 -6.92 -12.23 -17.70
CA LYS A 22 -6.37 -11.18 -18.57
C LYS A 22 -5.31 -10.35 -17.86
N MET A 23 -4.50 -9.61 -18.60
CA MET A 23 -3.60 -8.63 -17.99
C MET A 23 -4.41 -7.45 -17.42
N PRO A 24 -4.01 -6.90 -16.25
CA PRO A 24 -4.65 -5.70 -15.72
C PRO A 24 -4.45 -4.53 -16.68
N ALA A 25 -5.46 -3.66 -16.79
CA ALA A 25 -5.34 -2.43 -17.55
C ALA A 25 -4.29 -1.51 -16.91
N LEU A 26 -3.44 -0.90 -17.73
CA LEU A 26 -2.33 -0.08 -17.24
C LEU A 26 -2.80 1.07 -16.34
N ARG A 27 -3.83 1.80 -16.76
CA ARG A 27 -4.37 2.94 -16.00
C ARG A 27 -4.90 2.52 -14.64
N SER A 28 -5.69 1.44 -14.59
CA SER A 28 -6.19 0.87 -13.33
C SER A 28 -5.04 0.42 -12.43
N THR A 29 -4.00 -0.19 -12.99
CA THR A 29 -2.81 -0.62 -12.23
C THR A 29 -2.06 0.57 -11.64
N VAL A 30 -1.80 1.60 -12.46
CA VAL A 30 -1.14 2.85 -12.02
C VAL A 30 -1.97 3.53 -10.92
N ALA A 31 -3.30 3.58 -11.07
CA ALA A 31 -4.19 4.14 -10.06
C ALA A 31 -4.09 3.39 -8.72
N LEU A 32 -4.04 2.05 -8.73
CA LEU A 32 -3.89 1.26 -7.50
C LEU A 32 -2.51 1.46 -6.85
N ILE A 33 -1.43 1.52 -7.65
CA ILE A 33 -0.08 1.81 -7.15
C ILE A 33 -0.03 3.22 -6.55
N PHE A 34 -0.63 4.22 -7.21
CA PHE A 34 -0.74 5.57 -6.68
C PHE A 34 -1.46 5.57 -5.33
N LEU A 35 -2.63 4.91 -5.23
CA LEU A 35 -3.41 4.83 -3.99
C LEU A 35 -2.63 4.20 -2.84
N ALA A 36 -1.85 3.16 -3.11
CA ALA A 36 -1.05 2.49 -2.11
C ALA A 36 0.15 3.32 -1.62
N ASN A 37 0.52 4.41 -2.32
CA ASN A 37 1.62 5.29 -1.94
C ASN A 37 1.16 6.72 -1.66
N ALA A 38 -0.12 7.04 -1.81
CA ALA A 38 -0.63 8.41 -1.72
C ALA A 38 -0.45 9.02 -0.32
N ALA A 39 -0.43 8.21 0.73
CA ALA A 39 -0.21 8.69 2.10
C ALA A 39 1.17 9.33 2.27
N ASP A 40 2.20 8.79 1.61
CA ASP A 40 3.58 9.29 1.65
C ASP A 40 3.77 10.66 0.96
N LEU A 41 2.75 11.20 0.30
CA LEU A 41 2.79 12.57 -0.19
C LEU A 41 2.94 13.60 0.96
N ASP A 42 2.72 13.19 2.21
CA ASP A 42 2.97 14.01 3.39
C ASP A 42 4.46 14.29 3.64
N PHE A 43 5.38 13.55 3.00
CA PHE A 43 6.79 13.93 2.97
C PHE A 43 7.06 15.23 2.20
N VAL A 44 6.22 15.58 1.23
CA VAL A 44 6.46 16.75 0.37
C VAL A 44 6.54 18.04 1.19
N PRO A 45 5.57 18.42 2.05
CA PRO A 45 5.70 19.61 2.89
C PRO A 45 6.88 19.51 3.88
N GLY A 46 7.18 18.28 4.38
CA GLY A 46 8.34 18.05 5.24
C GLY A 46 9.67 18.34 4.53
N ILE A 47 9.84 17.83 3.32
CA ILE A 47 11.05 18.07 2.49
C ILE A 47 11.19 19.56 2.19
N LEU A 48 10.11 20.23 1.80
CA LEU A 48 10.12 21.66 1.48
C LEU A 48 10.46 22.54 2.68
N SER A 49 10.12 22.09 3.90
CA SER A 49 10.46 22.80 5.15
C SER A 49 11.81 22.39 5.76
N GLY A 50 12.56 21.47 5.14
CA GLY A 50 13.81 20.92 5.68
C GLY A 50 13.65 19.91 6.83
N HIS A 51 12.41 19.46 7.08
CA HIS A 51 12.06 18.50 8.14
C HIS A 51 11.25 17.33 7.56
N PRO A 52 11.86 16.41 6.78
CA PRO A 52 11.16 15.41 5.95
C PRO A 52 10.09 14.61 6.69
N VAL A 53 10.34 14.24 7.94
CA VAL A 53 9.43 13.39 8.74
C VAL A 53 8.44 14.17 9.61
N ALA A 54 8.44 15.52 9.57
CA ALA A 54 7.64 16.34 10.48
C ALA A 54 6.11 16.13 10.36
N TYR A 55 5.64 15.80 9.17
CA TYR A 55 4.21 15.59 8.87
C TYR A 55 3.85 14.13 8.68
N HIS A 56 4.86 13.24 8.71
CA HIS A 56 4.69 11.83 8.40
C HIS A 56 3.89 11.08 9.48
N HIS A 57 3.16 10.06 9.05
CA HIS A 57 2.22 9.26 9.85
C HIS A 57 1.02 10.05 10.41
N GLY A 58 0.74 11.26 9.86
CA GLY A 58 -0.39 12.10 10.23
C GLY A 58 -1.72 11.66 9.60
N ALA A 59 -2.55 12.65 9.25
CA ALA A 59 -3.89 12.47 8.69
C ALA A 59 -3.91 11.63 7.40
N SER A 60 -2.88 11.74 6.57
CA SER A 60 -2.71 10.98 5.31
C SER A 60 -2.59 9.46 5.54
N HIS A 61 -2.11 9.04 6.71
CA HIS A 61 -1.98 7.63 7.10
C HIS A 61 -3.21 7.10 7.85
N SER A 62 -4.39 7.67 7.60
CA SER A 62 -5.64 7.24 8.21
C SER A 62 -6.53 6.46 7.24
N PHE A 63 -7.40 5.61 7.79
CA PHE A 63 -8.44 4.94 7.00
C PHE A 63 -9.42 5.93 6.37
N LEU A 64 -9.67 7.09 7.01
CA LEU A 64 -10.49 8.14 6.43
C LEU A 64 -9.87 8.72 5.16
N PHE A 65 -8.58 9.07 5.20
CA PHE A 65 -7.85 9.54 4.01
C PHE A 65 -7.84 8.47 2.91
N ALA A 66 -7.55 7.22 3.27
CA ALA A 66 -7.56 6.09 2.33
C ALA A 66 -8.93 5.93 1.63
N ALA A 67 -10.04 6.04 2.38
CA ALA A 67 -11.39 5.95 1.84
C ALA A 67 -11.70 7.10 0.88
N VAL A 68 -11.36 8.33 1.26
CA VAL A 68 -11.55 9.53 0.42
C VAL A 68 -10.74 9.41 -0.87
N MET A 69 -9.46 9.06 -0.79
CA MET A 69 -8.59 8.90 -1.96
C MET A 69 -9.08 7.78 -2.88
N ALA A 70 -9.49 6.63 -2.33
CA ALA A 70 -10.06 5.54 -3.10
C ALA A 70 -11.32 5.95 -3.86
N ALA A 71 -12.22 6.72 -3.23
CA ALA A 71 -13.43 7.24 -3.87
C ALA A 71 -13.11 8.23 -5.00
N LEU A 72 -12.21 9.19 -4.75
CA LEU A 72 -11.80 10.19 -5.74
C LEU A 72 -11.12 9.53 -6.96
N VAL A 73 -10.15 8.65 -6.73
CA VAL A 73 -9.43 7.97 -7.81
C VAL A 73 -10.37 7.03 -8.59
N THR A 74 -11.27 6.32 -7.90
CA THR A 74 -12.28 5.50 -8.59
C THR A 74 -13.15 6.35 -9.49
N ALA A 75 -13.66 7.49 -9.00
CA ALA A 75 -14.47 8.40 -9.79
C ALA A 75 -13.71 8.99 -11.00
N MET A 76 -12.42 9.29 -10.85
CA MET A 76 -11.58 9.77 -11.95
C MET A 76 -11.34 8.69 -13.00
N VAL A 77 -10.94 7.48 -12.58
CA VAL A 77 -10.66 6.38 -13.51
C VAL A 77 -11.92 5.96 -14.26
N SER A 78 -13.07 5.92 -13.60
CA SER A 78 -14.36 5.56 -14.22
C SER A 78 -14.83 6.54 -15.31
N ARG A 79 -14.25 7.75 -15.39
CA ARG A 79 -14.55 8.72 -16.45
C ARG A 79 -13.75 8.51 -17.72
N ILE A 80 -12.63 7.80 -17.62
CA ILE A 80 -11.68 7.63 -18.73
C ILE A 80 -11.50 6.17 -19.14
N GLU A 81 -12.01 5.24 -18.36
CA GLU A 81 -11.91 3.80 -18.60
C GLU A 81 -13.17 3.10 -18.07
N ASP A 82 -13.67 2.11 -18.82
CA ASP A 82 -14.75 1.25 -18.31
C ASP A 82 -14.18 0.27 -17.28
N VAL A 83 -14.38 0.62 -15.99
CA VAL A 83 -13.91 -0.18 -14.88
C VAL A 83 -15.02 -1.06 -14.31
N PRO A 84 -14.72 -2.29 -13.88
CA PRO A 84 -15.73 -3.15 -13.26
C PRO A 84 -16.22 -2.53 -11.95
N ARG A 85 -17.50 -2.77 -11.61
CA ARG A 85 -18.12 -2.23 -10.36
C ARG A 85 -17.31 -2.51 -9.09
N ARG A 86 -16.60 -3.64 -9.04
CA ARG A 86 -15.72 -4.00 -7.91
C ARG A 86 -14.39 -3.25 -7.89
N PHE A 87 -14.09 -2.39 -8.87
CA PHE A 87 -12.84 -1.61 -8.87
C PHE A 87 -12.71 -0.73 -7.61
N SER A 88 -13.83 -0.14 -7.14
CA SER A 88 -13.85 0.64 -5.90
C SER A 88 -13.38 -0.16 -4.67
N ALA A 89 -13.75 -1.44 -4.57
CA ALA A 89 -13.28 -2.31 -3.48
C ALA A 89 -11.77 -2.58 -3.56
N TRP A 90 -11.24 -2.79 -4.78
CA TRP A 90 -9.81 -2.95 -4.99
C TRP A 90 -9.03 -1.65 -4.72
N ALA A 91 -9.60 -0.51 -5.10
CA ALA A 91 -9.05 0.81 -4.80
C ALA A 91 -9.01 1.07 -3.29
N ALA A 92 -10.10 0.75 -2.57
CA ALA A 92 -10.14 0.85 -1.11
C ALA A 92 -9.12 -0.08 -0.44
N LEU A 93 -8.96 -1.31 -0.93
CA LEU A 93 -7.97 -2.25 -0.42
C LEU A 93 -6.53 -1.74 -0.64
N ALA A 94 -6.23 -1.23 -1.84
CA ALA A 94 -4.91 -0.68 -2.15
C ALA A 94 -4.60 0.55 -1.29
N ALA A 95 -5.56 1.47 -1.12
CA ALA A 95 -5.37 2.66 -0.28
C ALA A 95 -5.22 2.31 1.21
N ALA A 96 -6.09 1.42 1.73
CA ALA A 96 -6.06 1.01 3.14
C ALA A 96 -4.85 0.13 3.49
N SER A 97 -4.21 -0.50 2.51
CA SER A 97 -3.00 -1.29 2.75
C SER A 97 -1.84 -0.45 3.29
N HIS A 98 -1.75 0.82 2.90
CA HIS A 98 -0.68 1.71 3.34
C HIS A 98 -0.63 1.88 4.87
N PRO A 99 -1.64 2.45 5.52
CA PRO A 99 -1.62 2.62 6.97
C PRO A 99 -1.52 1.29 7.74
N VAL A 100 -2.01 0.18 7.16
CA VAL A 100 -1.88 -1.15 7.77
C VAL A 100 -0.43 -1.63 7.72
N LEU A 101 0.24 -1.51 6.58
CA LEU A 101 1.64 -1.93 6.43
C LEU A 101 2.56 -1.09 7.33
N ASP A 102 2.33 0.21 7.44
CA ASP A 102 3.08 1.08 8.35
C ASP A 102 2.85 0.71 9.81
N TRP A 103 1.59 0.47 10.18
CA TRP A 103 1.26 0.05 11.54
C TRP A 103 1.98 -1.25 11.93
N VAL A 104 1.97 -2.29 11.08
CA VAL A 104 2.60 -3.58 11.37
C VAL A 104 4.13 -3.55 11.26
N THR A 105 4.71 -2.44 10.82
CA THR A 105 6.16 -2.25 10.69
C THR A 105 6.74 -1.46 11.86
N GLY A 106 6.01 -1.35 12.97
CA GLY A 106 6.47 -0.65 14.17
C GLY A 106 7.85 -1.08 14.65
N GLU A 107 8.51 -0.24 15.43
CA GLU A 107 9.81 -0.54 16.06
C GLU A 107 9.64 -0.70 17.57
N PRO A 108 9.99 -1.87 18.19
CA PRO A 108 9.88 -2.07 19.62
C PRO A 108 10.66 -1.01 20.39
N GLY A 109 10.00 -0.42 21.37
CA GLY A 109 10.59 0.59 22.21
C GLY A 109 10.64 1.99 21.61
N ALA A 110 10.18 2.19 20.36
CA ALA A 110 10.05 3.52 19.79
C ALA A 110 8.89 4.29 20.46
N ASP A 111 9.01 5.62 20.45
CA ASP A 111 7.98 6.52 20.97
C ASP A 111 6.74 6.50 20.07
N VAL A 112 5.65 5.89 20.53
CA VAL A 112 4.38 5.80 19.80
C VAL A 112 3.79 7.17 19.51
N ALA A 113 3.98 8.16 20.40
CA ALA A 113 3.48 9.51 20.17
C ALA A 113 4.18 10.18 18.99
N LYS A 114 5.44 9.84 18.78
CA LYS A 114 6.27 10.40 17.69
C LYS A 114 6.17 9.60 16.39
N TYR A 115 6.23 8.27 16.48
CA TYR A 115 6.39 7.38 15.31
C TYR A 115 5.14 6.57 14.97
N GLY A 116 4.14 6.55 15.84
CA GLY A 116 2.89 5.83 15.61
C GLY A 116 2.07 6.43 14.48
N VAL A 117 1.22 5.60 13.88
CA VAL A 117 0.34 5.90 12.74
C VAL A 117 -1.01 6.40 13.23
N ALA A 118 -1.55 7.48 12.65
CA ALA A 118 -2.85 8.05 13.00
C ALA A 118 -4.01 7.32 12.29
N LEU A 119 -4.14 6.00 12.52
CA LEU A 119 -5.09 5.13 11.80
C LEU A 119 -6.53 5.66 11.76
N PHE A 120 -6.99 6.26 12.87
CA PHE A 120 -8.36 6.74 13.03
C PHE A 120 -8.43 8.27 13.20
N TRP A 121 -7.58 9.00 12.44
CA TRP A 121 -7.68 10.45 12.41
C TRP A 121 -9.14 10.88 12.07
N PRO A 122 -9.73 11.89 12.75
CA PRO A 122 -9.13 12.93 13.59
C PRO A 122 -8.90 12.56 15.06
N SER A 123 -9.04 11.29 15.48
CA SER A 123 -8.62 10.90 16.81
C SER A 123 -7.13 11.20 17.03
N PRO A 124 -6.73 11.76 18.18
CA PRO A 124 -5.32 12.03 18.48
C PRO A 124 -4.52 10.76 18.79
N VAL A 125 -5.17 9.61 18.95
CA VAL A 125 -4.52 8.34 19.30
C VAL A 125 -3.68 7.84 18.12
N ARG A 126 -2.43 7.49 18.42
CA ARG A 126 -1.51 6.87 17.47
C ARG A 126 -1.30 5.41 17.80
N TYR A 127 -1.07 4.62 16.77
CA TYR A 127 -0.98 3.17 16.84
C TYR A 127 0.36 2.70 16.27
N MET A 128 0.98 1.75 16.94
CA MET A 128 2.19 1.07 16.49
C MET A 128 2.13 -0.38 16.96
N SER A 129 2.50 -1.31 16.09
CA SER A 129 2.58 -2.73 16.43
C SER A 129 3.94 -3.04 17.05
N ASP A 130 3.98 -3.99 17.97
CA ASP A 130 5.22 -4.57 18.51
C ASP A 130 5.86 -5.58 17.52
N THR A 131 5.21 -5.84 16.38
CA THR A 131 5.75 -6.73 15.35
C THR A 131 6.59 -5.96 14.34
N HIS A 132 7.79 -6.51 14.04
CA HIS A 132 8.71 -5.94 13.03
C HIS A 132 8.61 -6.74 11.74
N VAL A 133 7.57 -6.53 10.95
CA VAL A 133 7.42 -7.29 9.69
C VAL A 133 8.58 -6.98 8.74
N PHE A 134 8.91 -5.71 8.54
CA PHE A 134 9.97 -5.33 7.60
C PHE A 134 11.26 -4.87 8.28
N GLY A 135 11.18 -4.24 9.45
CA GLY A 135 12.29 -3.59 10.13
C GLY A 135 12.33 -2.09 9.89
N ALA A 136 13.21 -1.40 10.59
CA ALA A 136 13.33 0.05 10.52
C ALA A 136 14.36 0.50 9.51
N TYR A 137 14.04 1.56 8.78
CA TYR A 137 15.01 2.35 8.02
C TYR A 137 15.32 3.62 8.84
N HIS A 138 16.58 3.93 9.04
CA HIS A 138 17.03 5.10 9.85
C HIS A 138 16.93 6.42 9.05
N ILE A 139 15.72 6.76 8.60
CA ILE A 139 15.47 7.92 7.74
C ILE A 139 15.71 9.24 8.48
N ASP A 140 15.38 9.33 9.75
CA ASP A 140 15.49 10.57 10.56
C ASP A 140 16.95 11.05 10.71
N THR A 141 17.91 10.12 10.77
CA THR A 141 19.32 10.45 11.03
C THR A 141 20.15 10.59 9.77
N MET A 142 19.74 9.99 8.66
CA MET A 142 20.51 9.89 7.42
C MET A 142 19.81 10.54 6.21
N GLY A 143 18.62 11.10 6.41
CA GLY A 143 17.77 11.57 5.33
C GLY A 143 17.11 10.43 4.56
N LEU A 144 16.16 10.79 3.69
CA LEU A 144 15.29 9.82 3.00
C LEU A 144 16.08 8.80 2.15
N ILE A 145 17.05 9.28 1.35
CA ILE A 145 17.83 8.43 0.45
C ILE A 145 18.95 7.70 1.21
N GLY A 146 19.63 8.39 2.12
CA GLY A 146 20.73 7.83 2.90
C GLY A 146 20.30 6.65 3.77
N GLY A 147 19.12 6.74 4.40
CA GLY A 147 18.59 5.67 5.24
C GLY A 147 18.35 4.35 4.50
N VAL A 148 17.98 4.42 3.22
CA VAL A 148 17.75 3.24 2.38
C VAL A 148 19.04 2.65 1.78
N LEU A 149 20.09 3.46 1.62
CA LEU A 149 21.35 3.04 1.00
C LEU A 149 22.42 2.53 2.00
N THR A 150 22.04 2.23 3.23
CA THR A 150 22.95 1.68 4.24
C THR A 150 22.98 0.16 4.25
N LEU A 151 24.07 -0.41 4.78
CA LEU A 151 24.16 -1.86 5.03
C LEU A 151 23.05 -2.33 5.98
N GLY A 152 22.60 -1.48 6.93
CA GLY A 152 21.49 -1.76 7.82
C GLY A 152 20.14 -1.91 7.11
N ALA A 153 20.00 -1.36 5.90
CA ALA A 153 18.78 -1.47 5.09
C ALA A 153 18.66 -2.81 4.35
N ILE A 154 19.72 -3.64 4.28
CA ILE A 154 19.69 -4.91 3.52
C ILE A 154 18.62 -5.84 4.06
N VAL A 155 18.54 -6.05 5.37
CA VAL A 155 17.57 -6.98 5.98
C VAL A 155 16.13 -6.47 5.79
N PRO A 156 15.78 -5.20 6.09
CA PRO A 156 14.48 -4.63 5.74
C PRO A 156 14.14 -4.81 4.25
N LEU A 157 15.04 -4.49 3.35
CA LEU A 157 14.82 -4.62 1.90
C LEU A 157 14.56 -6.07 1.48
N LEU A 158 15.32 -7.05 1.99
CA LEU A 158 15.08 -8.47 1.69
C LEU A 158 13.71 -8.93 2.20
N ARG A 159 13.26 -8.45 3.36
CA ARG A 159 11.92 -8.75 3.88
C ARG A 159 10.82 -8.14 3.00
N GLU A 160 11.00 -6.91 2.53
CA GLU A 160 10.06 -6.29 1.58
C GLU A 160 9.99 -7.05 0.27
N LEU A 161 11.13 -7.44 -0.31
CA LEU A 161 11.19 -8.27 -1.52
C LEU A 161 10.51 -9.63 -1.31
N GLY A 162 10.70 -10.26 -0.16
CA GLY A 162 10.02 -11.49 0.22
C GLY A 162 8.50 -11.32 0.31
N PHE A 163 8.05 -10.22 0.92
CA PHE A 163 6.63 -9.85 0.99
C PHE A 163 6.03 -9.61 -0.39
N VAL A 164 6.71 -8.86 -1.25
CA VAL A 164 6.28 -8.61 -2.64
C VAL A 164 6.19 -9.93 -3.41
N ALA A 165 7.21 -10.79 -3.33
CA ALA A 165 7.21 -12.10 -3.98
C ALA A 165 6.03 -12.98 -3.49
N LEU A 166 5.78 -12.99 -2.17
CA LEU A 166 4.66 -13.73 -1.58
C LEU A 166 3.30 -13.23 -2.09
N THR A 167 3.07 -11.92 -2.03
CA THR A 167 1.79 -11.32 -2.45
C THR A 167 1.53 -11.51 -3.94
N LEU A 168 2.55 -11.36 -4.79
CA LEU A 168 2.46 -11.64 -6.23
C LEU A 168 2.21 -13.14 -6.49
N GLY A 169 2.86 -14.04 -5.77
CA GLY A 169 2.64 -15.48 -5.84
C GLY A 169 1.20 -15.86 -5.49
N LEU A 170 0.67 -15.31 -4.38
CA LEU A 170 -0.73 -15.51 -3.97
C LEU A 170 -1.71 -14.97 -5.01
N ALA A 171 -1.45 -13.79 -5.57
CA ALA A 171 -2.26 -13.23 -6.64
C ALA A 171 -2.23 -14.10 -7.91
N ALA A 172 -1.09 -14.68 -8.26
CA ALA A 172 -0.96 -15.59 -9.40
C ALA A 172 -1.75 -16.88 -9.18
N VAL A 173 -1.67 -17.48 -8.00
CA VAL A 173 -2.47 -18.67 -7.62
C VAL A 173 -3.97 -18.34 -7.68
N TRP A 174 -4.38 -17.23 -7.07
CA TRP A 174 -5.78 -16.75 -7.12
C TRP A 174 -6.29 -16.61 -8.54
N ARG A 175 -5.52 -16.02 -9.43
CA ARG A 175 -5.87 -15.87 -10.85
C ARG A 175 -6.07 -17.20 -11.56
N ARG A 176 -5.20 -18.18 -11.30
CA ARG A 176 -5.31 -19.53 -11.88
C ARG A 176 -6.58 -20.24 -11.41
N VAL A 177 -6.86 -20.19 -10.11
CA VAL A 177 -8.07 -20.77 -9.51
C VAL A 177 -9.33 -20.16 -10.11
N ARG A 178 -9.39 -18.83 -10.20
CA ARG A 178 -10.54 -18.11 -10.78
C ARG A 178 -10.70 -18.37 -12.28
N ALA A 179 -9.64 -18.45 -13.04
CA ALA A 179 -9.69 -18.81 -14.45
C ALA A 179 -10.20 -20.25 -14.64
N GLY A 180 -9.72 -21.21 -13.85
CA GLY A 180 -10.18 -22.60 -13.90
C GLY A 180 -11.67 -22.76 -13.58
N MET A 181 -12.19 -22.02 -12.59
CA MET A 181 -13.62 -22.02 -12.27
C MET A 181 -14.49 -21.43 -13.40
N ALA A 182 -13.97 -20.47 -14.15
CA ALA A 182 -14.70 -19.88 -15.28
C ALA A 182 -14.84 -20.85 -16.48
N PHE A 183 -13.88 -21.76 -16.67
CA PHE A 183 -13.92 -22.76 -17.75
C PHE A 183 -14.68 -24.03 -17.37
N GLY A 184 -14.89 -24.29 -16.09
CA GLY A 184 -15.60 -25.50 -15.59
C GLY A 184 -17.12 -25.31 -15.39
N ALA A 185 -17.68 -24.13 -15.63
CA ALA A 185 -19.11 -23.91 -15.55
C ALA A 185 -19.79 -24.62 -16.71
N PRO A 186 -20.82 -25.51 -16.47
CA PRO A 186 -21.57 -26.12 -17.54
C PRO A 186 -22.25 -25.05 -18.40
N PRO A 187 -22.42 -25.29 -19.72
CA PRO A 187 -23.16 -24.37 -20.58
C PRO A 187 -24.55 -24.15 -19.99
N THR A 188 -24.93 -22.89 -19.77
CA THR A 188 -26.29 -22.53 -19.42
C THR A 188 -27.15 -22.88 -20.61
N GLU A 189 -27.97 -23.97 -20.51
CA GLU A 189 -28.97 -24.29 -21.50
C GLU A 189 -29.93 -23.08 -21.58
N GLY A 190 -29.90 -22.39 -22.74
CA GLY A 190 -30.75 -21.25 -23.04
C GLY A 190 -32.12 -21.68 -23.56
#